data_423da6e82f24688adfec0a895cfda7c6
#
_entry.id   423da6e82f24688adfec0a895cfda7c6
#
_cell.length_a   1.000
_cell.length_b   1.000
_cell.length_c   1.000
_cell.angle_alpha   90.00
_cell.angle_beta   90.00
_cell.angle_gamma   90.00
#
_symmetry.space_group_name_H-M   'P 1'
#
loop_
_entity.id
_entity.type
_entity.pdbx_description
1 polymer ?
#
loop_
_entity_poly.entity_id
_entity_poly.type
_entity_poly.pdbx_seq_one_letter_code
_entity_poly.pdbx_strand_id
1 'polypeptide(L)'
;MIGLPVIGLAVPADAQAIADLSRREIEHGLRWSWTTGRVWRAIQDRETNVVVARDGDAICGFALMAYRSEDAHLLLLAVSPDWRRRGIGSALIGWLEETLRQAGITRVQVEVRQSNRVARAFYARLGFEQVNASRGYYQGVENALHLVKELDFSGA
;
A
#
# COMPACT_ATOMS: atom_id res chain seq x y z
N MET A 1 -5.17 5.69 -27.20
CA MET A 1 -5.24 6.31 -25.86
C MET A 1 -5.22 5.23 -24.79
N ILE A 2 -4.28 5.30 -23.89
CA ILE A 2 -4.21 4.34 -22.79
C ILE A 2 -5.21 4.78 -21.73
N GLY A 3 -6.21 3.93 -21.46
CA GLY A 3 -7.18 4.20 -20.41
C GLY A 3 -6.56 4.12 -19.02
N LEU A 4 -7.24 4.70 -18.03
CA LEU A 4 -6.84 4.54 -16.63
C LEU A 4 -7.11 3.10 -16.19
N PRO A 5 -6.21 2.48 -15.40
CA PRO A 5 -6.47 1.16 -14.84
C PRO A 5 -7.71 1.14 -13.95
N VAL A 6 -8.39 0.02 -13.95
CA VAL A 6 -9.55 -0.19 -13.07
C VAL A 6 -9.04 -0.62 -11.69
N ILE A 7 -9.57 0.02 -10.65
CA ILE A 7 -9.20 -0.29 -9.26
C ILE A 7 -10.31 -1.09 -8.61
N GLY A 8 -9.93 -2.18 -7.96
CA GLY A 8 -10.88 -3.03 -7.23
C GLY A 8 -10.17 -4.05 -6.37
N LEU A 9 -10.94 -4.83 -5.63
CA LEU A 9 -10.39 -5.85 -4.76
C LEU A 9 -9.68 -6.94 -5.57
N ALA A 10 -8.54 -7.39 -5.05
CA ALA A 10 -7.81 -8.52 -5.61
C ALA A 10 -8.60 -9.82 -5.45
N VAL A 11 -8.42 -10.74 -6.38
CA VAL A 11 -8.95 -12.10 -6.28
C VAL A 11 -7.77 -13.06 -6.01
N PRO A 12 -8.04 -14.28 -5.50
CA PRO A 12 -6.95 -15.20 -5.15
C PRO A 12 -5.94 -15.46 -6.28
N ALA A 13 -6.42 -15.48 -7.53
CA ALA A 13 -5.55 -15.67 -8.69
C ALA A 13 -4.51 -14.55 -8.87
N ASP A 14 -4.69 -13.40 -8.24
CA ASP A 14 -3.77 -12.26 -8.32
C ASP A 14 -2.56 -12.41 -7.40
N ALA A 15 -2.57 -13.36 -6.48
CA ALA A 15 -1.58 -13.44 -5.40
C ALA A 15 -0.14 -13.52 -5.90
N GLN A 16 0.12 -14.30 -6.95
CA GLN A 16 1.48 -14.44 -7.49
C GLN A 16 1.97 -13.13 -8.08
N ALA A 17 1.16 -12.47 -8.90
CA ALA A 17 1.56 -11.21 -9.54
C ALA A 17 1.81 -10.11 -8.49
N ILE A 18 0.99 -10.05 -7.44
CA ILE A 18 1.17 -9.11 -6.34
C ILE A 18 2.47 -9.42 -5.58
N ALA A 19 2.71 -10.69 -5.25
CA ALA A 19 3.92 -11.09 -4.53
C ALA A 19 5.18 -10.77 -5.34
N ASP A 20 5.15 -11.00 -6.64
CA ASP A 20 6.28 -10.69 -7.52
C ASP A 20 6.54 -9.19 -7.58
N LEU A 21 5.49 -8.38 -7.66
CA LEU A 21 5.61 -6.92 -7.69
C LEU A 21 6.16 -6.40 -6.35
N SER A 22 5.68 -6.93 -5.23
CA SER A 22 6.19 -6.59 -3.89
C SER A 22 7.68 -6.91 -3.79
N ARG A 23 8.07 -8.10 -4.25
CA ARG A 23 9.47 -8.53 -4.20
C ARG A 23 10.38 -7.58 -4.96
N ARG A 24 9.98 -7.18 -6.16
CA ARG A 24 10.80 -6.30 -7.00
C ARG A 24 10.82 -4.87 -6.51
N GLU A 25 9.67 -4.33 -6.10
CA GLU A 25 9.51 -2.89 -5.89
C GLU A 25 9.58 -2.48 -4.42
N ILE A 26 9.25 -3.37 -3.49
CA ILE A 26 9.23 -3.04 -2.06
C ILE A 26 10.36 -3.74 -1.33
N GLU A 27 10.55 -5.03 -1.57
CA GLU A 27 11.45 -5.87 -0.77
C GLU A 27 12.84 -6.04 -1.39
N HIS A 28 13.19 -5.29 -2.42
CA HIS A 28 14.51 -5.41 -3.03
C HIS A 28 15.61 -5.10 -1.99
N GLY A 29 16.64 -5.92 -1.99
CA GLY A 29 17.71 -5.81 -0.99
C GLY A 29 17.39 -6.43 0.36
N LEU A 30 16.18 -6.97 0.53
CA LEU A 30 15.74 -7.65 1.74
C LEU A 30 15.37 -9.10 1.41
N ARG A 31 15.27 -9.96 2.44
CA ARG A 31 14.72 -11.30 2.24
C ARG A 31 13.24 -11.18 1.87
N TRP A 32 12.85 -11.99 0.88
CA TRP A 32 11.46 -12.01 0.44
C TRP A 32 10.56 -12.57 1.54
N SER A 33 9.67 -11.75 2.09
CA SER A 33 8.77 -12.13 3.16
C SER A 33 7.32 -12.18 2.73
N TRP A 34 6.92 -11.35 1.78
CA TRP A 34 5.55 -11.36 1.24
C TRP A 34 5.44 -12.34 0.07
N THR A 35 5.48 -13.62 0.42
CA THR A 35 5.37 -14.71 -0.55
C THR A 35 3.98 -14.79 -1.14
N THR A 36 3.85 -15.55 -2.24
CA THR A 36 2.54 -15.79 -2.87
C THR A 36 1.52 -16.32 -1.87
N GLY A 37 1.91 -17.29 -1.03
CA GLY A 37 1.01 -17.84 -0.02
C GLY A 37 0.59 -16.82 1.03
N ARG A 38 1.48 -15.94 1.44
CA ARG A 38 1.15 -14.88 2.39
C ARG A 38 0.19 -13.88 1.79
N VAL A 39 0.40 -13.48 0.55
CA VAL A 39 -0.51 -12.57 -0.17
C VAL A 39 -1.88 -13.24 -0.34
N TRP A 40 -1.90 -14.51 -0.71
CA TRP A 40 -3.13 -15.29 -0.88
C TRP A 40 -3.96 -15.28 0.42
N ARG A 41 -3.30 -15.51 1.56
CA ARG A 41 -3.98 -15.45 2.86
C ARG A 41 -4.52 -14.08 3.17
N ALA A 42 -3.76 -13.02 2.84
CA ALA A 42 -4.20 -11.64 3.06
C ALA A 42 -5.45 -11.30 2.21
N ILE A 43 -5.50 -11.79 0.97
CA ILE A 43 -6.66 -11.57 0.11
C ILE A 43 -7.94 -12.15 0.74
N GLN A 44 -7.82 -13.25 1.48
CA GLN A 44 -8.95 -13.93 2.09
C GLN A 44 -9.25 -13.48 3.51
N ASP A 45 -8.38 -12.67 4.11
CA ASP A 45 -8.55 -12.17 5.47
C ASP A 45 -9.61 -11.08 5.50
N ARG A 46 -10.62 -11.24 6.35
CA ARG A 46 -11.72 -10.27 6.49
C ARG A 46 -11.28 -8.92 7.03
N GLU A 47 -10.16 -8.88 7.75
CA GLU A 47 -9.63 -7.66 8.35
C GLU A 47 -8.55 -7.00 7.50
N THR A 48 -8.42 -7.44 6.24
CA THR A 48 -7.44 -6.92 5.31
C THR A 48 -8.11 -6.67 3.96
N ASN A 49 -7.79 -5.54 3.34
CA ASN A 49 -8.15 -5.30 1.95
C ASN A 49 -6.88 -5.31 1.11
N VAL A 50 -6.89 -6.12 0.06
CA VAL A 50 -5.88 -6.09 -0.99
C VAL A 50 -6.57 -5.54 -2.24
N VAL A 51 -6.10 -4.41 -2.73
CA VAL A 51 -6.68 -3.71 -3.86
C VAL A 51 -5.65 -3.66 -4.98
N VAL A 52 -6.11 -3.83 -6.21
CA VAL A 52 -5.24 -3.81 -7.40
C VAL A 52 -5.71 -2.74 -8.39
N ALA A 53 -4.77 -2.21 -9.14
CA ALA A 53 -5.03 -1.43 -10.33
C ALA A 53 -4.74 -2.33 -11.53
N ARG A 54 -5.73 -2.54 -12.38
CA ARG A 54 -5.70 -3.55 -13.44
C ARG A 54 -5.92 -2.92 -14.80
N ASP A 55 -5.04 -3.23 -15.74
CA ASP A 55 -5.20 -2.90 -17.15
C ASP A 55 -5.34 -4.21 -17.92
N GLY A 56 -6.57 -4.54 -18.35
CA GLY A 56 -6.85 -5.86 -18.89
C GLY A 56 -6.51 -6.94 -17.87
N ASP A 57 -5.63 -7.87 -18.24
CA ASP A 57 -5.17 -8.92 -17.33
C ASP A 57 -3.93 -8.54 -16.53
N ALA A 58 -3.33 -7.39 -16.81
CA ALA A 58 -2.09 -6.96 -16.18
C ALA A 58 -2.38 -6.17 -14.90
N ILE A 59 -1.62 -6.46 -13.83
CA ILE A 59 -1.66 -5.68 -12.60
C ILE A 59 -0.60 -4.60 -12.69
N CYS A 60 -1.05 -3.34 -12.62
CA CYS A 60 -0.20 -2.16 -12.72
C CYS A 60 0.30 -1.67 -11.36
N GLY A 61 -0.42 -2.03 -10.31
CA GLY A 61 -0.09 -1.66 -8.95
C GLY A 61 -1.04 -2.33 -7.98
N PHE A 62 -0.69 -2.26 -6.69
CA PHE A 62 -1.53 -2.82 -5.64
C PHE A 62 -1.27 -2.10 -4.32
N ALA A 63 -2.19 -2.28 -3.38
CA ALA A 63 -2.01 -1.86 -2.00
C ALA A 63 -2.63 -2.91 -1.08
N LEU A 64 -2.05 -3.07 0.09
CA LEU A 64 -2.52 -4.02 1.10
C LEU A 64 -2.65 -3.28 2.43
N MET A 65 -3.87 -3.23 2.97
CA MET A 65 -4.18 -2.51 4.19
C MET A 65 -4.86 -3.44 5.20
N ALA A 66 -4.32 -3.48 6.41
CA ALA A 66 -4.92 -4.19 7.53
C ALA A 66 -5.74 -3.22 8.37
N TYR A 67 -6.93 -3.65 8.80
CA TYR A 67 -7.85 -2.83 9.60
C TYR A 67 -7.82 -3.30 11.05
N ARG A 68 -7.78 -2.33 11.96
CA ARG A 68 -7.90 -2.55 13.40
C ARG A 68 -9.17 -1.84 13.90
N SER A 69 -9.42 -1.88 15.20
CA SER A 69 -10.62 -1.25 15.74
C SER A 69 -10.63 0.28 15.59
N GLU A 70 -9.47 0.93 15.73
CA GLU A 70 -9.37 2.40 15.74
C GLU A 70 -8.51 2.96 14.62
N ASP A 71 -7.64 2.15 14.01
CA ASP A 71 -6.75 2.62 12.96
C ASP A 71 -6.61 1.56 11.87
N ALA A 72 -5.93 1.93 10.79
CA ALA A 72 -5.58 1.02 9.72
C ALA A 72 -4.08 1.13 9.45
N HIS A 73 -3.50 0.06 8.95
CA HIS A 73 -2.09 -0.02 8.66
C HIS A 73 -1.89 -0.38 7.19
N LEU A 74 -1.35 0.56 6.44
CA LEU A 74 -0.98 0.32 5.04
C LEU A 74 0.34 -0.44 5.05
N LEU A 75 0.29 -1.74 4.79
CA LEU A 75 1.44 -2.62 4.88
C LEU A 75 2.27 -2.61 3.60
N LEU A 76 1.62 -2.55 2.45
CA LEU A 76 2.29 -2.59 1.15
C LEU A 76 1.59 -1.63 0.19
N LEU A 77 2.38 -0.96 -0.64
CA LEU A 77 1.91 -0.18 -1.78
C LEU A 77 3.02 -0.18 -2.82
N ALA A 78 2.70 -0.59 -4.03
CA ALA A 78 3.64 -0.53 -5.15
C ALA A 78 2.91 -0.28 -6.45
N VAL A 79 3.57 0.46 -7.34
CA VAL A 79 3.13 0.69 -8.71
C VAL A 79 4.26 0.22 -9.63
N SER A 80 3.92 -0.56 -10.65
CA SER A 80 4.88 -1.04 -11.63
C SER A 80 5.59 0.16 -12.28
N PRO A 81 6.92 0.08 -12.52
CA PRO A 81 7.68 1.21 -13.06
C PRO A 81 7.10 1.84 -14.32
N ASP A 82 6.56 1.01 -15.23
CA ASP A 82 5.99 1.49 -16.50
C ASP A 82 4.71 2.30 -16.31
N TRP A 83 4.12 2.20 -15.13
CA TRP A 83 2.84 2.83 -14.81
C TRP A 83 2.95 3.98 -13.81
N ARG A 84 4.17 4.36 -13.43
CA ARG A 84 4.40 5.47 -12.49
C ARG A 84 4.07 6.82 -13.11
N ARG A 85 3.83 7.83 -12.25
CA ARG A 85 3.50 9.20 -12.62
C ARG A 85 2.17 9.34 -13.35
N ARG A 86 1.25 8.39 -13.14
CA ARG A 86 -0.09 8.40 -13.72
C ARG A 86 -1.18 8.49 -12.65
N GLY A 87 -0.81 8.74 -11.39
CA GLY A 87 -1.77 8.87 -10.29
C GLY A 87 -2.33 7.57 -9.75
N ILE A 88 -1.75 6.42 -10.12
CA ILE A 88 -2.26 5.10 -9.70
C ILE A 88 -2.10 4.91 -8.19
N GLY A 89 -0.94 5.28 -7.62
CA GLY A 89 -0.72 5.17 -6.18
C GLY A 89 -1.74 5.99 -5.39
N SER A 90 -1.98 7.23 -5.82
CA SER A 90 -2.98 8.10 -5.18
C SER A 90 -4.39 7.53 -5.31
N ALA A 91 -4.71 6.94 -6.46
CA ALA A 91 -6.01 6.32 -6.69
C ALA A 91 -6.22 5.09 -5.82
N LEU A 92 -5.19 4.26 -5.63
CA LEU A 92 -5.25 3.11 -4.72
C LEU A 92 -5.50 3.56 -3.28
N ILE A 93 -4.77 4.57 -2.82
CA ILE A 93 -4.96 5.13 -1.48
C ILE A 93 -6.37 5.72 -1.34
N GLY A 94 -6.84 6.47 -2.34
CA GLY A 94 -8.18 7.05 -2.32
C GLY A 94 -9.28 6.00 -2.21
N TRP A 95 -9.13 4.89 -2.93
CA TRP A 95 -10.06 3.77 -2.84
C TRP A 95 -10.11 3.20 -1.41
N LEU A 96 -8.93 3.02 -0.80
CA LEU A 96 -8.82 2.51 0.57
C LEU A 96 -9.35 3.52 1.59
N GLU A 97 -9.10 4.82 1.41
CA GLU A 97 -9.62 5.84 2.32
C GLU A 97 -11.15 5.86 2.33
N GLU A 98 -11.79 5.58 1.20
CA GLU A 98 -13.25 5.47 1.14
C GLU A 98 -13.75 4.31 2.02
N THR A 99 -13.03 3.18 2.05
CA THR A 99 -13.40 2.08 2.96
C THR A 99 -13.26 2.49 4.42
N LEU A 100 -12.25 3.31 4.73
CA LEU A 100 -12.04 3.82 6.08
C LEU A 100 -13.16 4.76 6.50
N ARG A 101 -13.61 5.62 5.58
CA ARG A 101 -14.74 6.52 5.85
C ARG A 101 -15.98 5.71 6.21
N GLN A 102 -16.27 4.65 5.45
CA GLN A 102 -17.43 3.79 5.72
C GLN A 102 -17.31 3.05 7.05
N ALA A 103 -16.10 2.69 7.45
CA ALA A 103 -15.84 1.98 8.70
C ALA A 103 -15.72 2.90 9.93
N GLY A 104 -15.67 4.22 9.71
CA GLY A 104 -15.47 5.20 10.78
C GLY A 104 -14.04 5.23 11.32
N ILE A 105 -13.07 4.75 10.54
CA ILE A 105 -11.65 4.77 10.91
C ILE A 105 -11.02 6.05 10.36
N THR A 106 -10.35 6.81 11.22
CA THR A 106 -9.82 8.13 10.87
C THR A 106 -8.30 8.20 10.88
N ARG A 107 -7.61 7.08 11.10
CA ARG A 107 -6.15 7.08 11.22
C ARG A 107 -5.53 5.97 10.40
N VAL A 108 -4.54 6.33 9.57
CA VAL A 108 -3.77 5.38 8.77
C VAL A 108 -2.30 5.49 9.14
N GLN A 109 -1.66 4.36 9.37
CA GLN A 109 -0.23 4.27 9.62
C GLN A 109 0.47 3.60 8.45
N VAL A 110 1.70 4.01 8.17
CA VAL A 110 2.56 3.37 7.18
C VAL A 110 4.01 3.47 7.61
N GLU A 111 4.81 2.44 7.35
CA GLU A 111 6.25 2.48 7.47
C GLU A 111 6.86 2.59 6.09
N VAL A 112 7.89 3.41 5.96
CA VAL A 112 8.60 3.60 4.70
C VAL A 112 10.10 3.51 4.96
N ARG A 113 10.83 2.91 4.03
CA ARG A 113 12.29 2.83 4.13
C ARG A 113 12.85 4.25 4.12
N GLN A 114 13.73 4.54 5.06
CA GLN A 114 14.34 5.87 5.19
C GLN A 114 15.03 6.31 3.91
N SER A 115 15.64 5.38 3.17
CA SER A 115 16.34 5.67 1.93
C SER A 115 15.40 5.89 0.73
N ASN A 116 14.11 5.56 0.87
CA ASN A 116 13.16 5.67 -0.24
C ASN A 116 12.58 7.08 -0.33
N ARG A 117 13.32 7.99 -0.97
CA ARG A 117 12.92 9.40 -1.09
C ARG A 117 11.65 9.60 -1.91
N VAL A 118 11.45 8.76 -2.93
CA VAL A 118 10.27 8.86 -3.80
C VAL A 118 9.01 8.54 -3.00
N ALA A 119 9.03 7.46 -2.22
CA ALA A 119 7.89 7.08 -1.37
C ALA A 119 7.66 8.13 -0.29
N ARG A 120 8.72 8.64 0.34
CA ARG A 120 8.60 9.68 1.37
C ARG A 120 7.91 10.92 0.83
N ALA A 121 8.31 11.39 -0.35
CA ALA A 121 7.68 12.54 -0.99
C ALA A 121 6.22 12.25 -1.38
N PHE A 122 5.95 11.05 -1.86
CA PHE A 122 4.60 10.61 -2.21
C PHE A 122 3.66 10.69 -1.01
N TYR A 123 4.06 10.09 0.12
CA TYR A 123 3.22 10.11 1.33
C TYR A 123 3.07 11.52 1.90
N ALA A 124 4.12 12.33 1.85
CA ALA A 124 4.03 13.72 2.31
C ALA A 124 3.00 14.52 1.51
N ARG A 125 2.96 14.33 0.20
CA ARG A 125 1.97 15.00 -0.66
C ARG A 125 0.54 14.56 -0.34
N LEU A 126 0.36 13.33 0.14
CA LEU A 126 -0.95 12.82 0.53
C LEU A 126 -1.36 13.23 1.94
N GLY A 127 -0.51 13.95 2.66
CA GLY A 127 -0.84 14.44 4.00
C GLY A 127 -0.36 13.54 5.15
N PHE A 128 0.50 12.57 4.87
CA PHE A 128 1.13 11.77 5.94
C PHE A 128 2.24 12.58 6.61
N GLU A 129 2.35 12.46 7.92
CA GLU A 129 3.36 13.12 8.73
C GLU A 129 4.21 12.09 9.47
N GLN A 130 5.51 12.36 9.58
CA GLN A 130 6.41 11.49 10.32
C GLN A 130 6.20 11.65 11.82
N VAL A 131 5.97 10.56 12.51
CA VAL A 131 5.76 10.55 13.96
C VAL A 131 6.88 9.82 14.70
N ASN A 132 7.63 8.94 14.01
CA ASN A 132 8.69 8.17 14.65
C ASN A 132 9.63 7.59 13.59
N ALA A 133 10.73 6.98 14.04
CA ALA A 133 11.68 6.24 13.22
C ALA A 133 12.17 5.03 14.00
N SER A 134 12.41 3.92 13.30
CA SER A 134 12.96 2.69 13.89
C SER A 134 14.23 2.31 13.16
N ARG A 135 15.34 2.23 13.91
CA ARG A 135 16.62 1.81 13.36
C ARG A 135 16.58 0.32 13.09
N GLY A 136 17.06 -0.09 11.90
CA GLY A 136 17.14 -1.49 11.53
C GLY A 136 15.80 -2.21 11.43
N TYR A 137 14.69 -1.48 11.28
CA TYR A 137 13.35 -2.04 11.25
C TYR A 137 13.21 -3.12 10.16
N TYR A 138 13.79 -2.87 8.99
CA TYR A 138 13.72 -3.83 7.88
C TYR A 138 14.89 -4.81 7.99
N GLN A 139 14.67 -5.92 8.70
CA GLN A 139 15.60 -7.05 8.82
C GLN A 139 17.00 -6.65 9.34
N GLY A 140 17.07 -5.56 10.14
CA GLY A 140 18.32 -5.08 10.69
C GLY A 140 19.21 -4.29 9.74
N VAL A 141 18.83 -4.16 8.45
CA VAL A 141 19.67 -3.54 7.41
C VAL A 141 19.19 -2.17 6.95
N GLU A 142 17.95 -1.82 7.25
CA GLU A 142 17.36 -0.56 6.80
C GLU A 142 16.50 0.05 7.89
N ASN A 143 16.60 1.37 8.07
CA ASN A 143 15.76 2.10 9.00
C ASN A 143 14.40 2.38 8.39
N ALA A 144 13.37 2.45 9.24
CA ALA A 144 12.03 2.83 8.83
C ALA A 144 11.63 4.17 9.43
N LEU A 145 10.90 4.95 8.64
CA LEU A 145 10.16 6.10 9.14
C LEU A 145 8.71 5.67 9.31
N HIS A 146 8.13 6.06 10.45
CA HIS A 146 6.72 5.79 10.75
C HIS A 146 5.92 7.03 10.44
N LEU A 147 4.97 6.91 9.52
CA LEU A 147 4.15 8.02 9.04
C LEU A 147 2.70 7.76 9.42
N VAL A 148 1.97 8.83 9.69
CA VAL A 148 0.56 8.77 10.06
C VAL A 148 -0.20 9.83 9.28
N LYS A 149 -1.38 9.46 8.81
CA LYS A 149 -2.35 10.41 8.26
C LYS A 149 -3.63 10.35 9.10
N GLU A 150 -4.07 11.51 9.57
CA GLU A 150 -5.38 11.67 10.20
C GLU A 150 -6.36 12.07 9.10
N LEU A 151 -7.50 11.37 9.05
CA LEU A 151 -8.53 11.61 8.06
C LEU A 151 -9.67 12.41 8.69
N ASP A 152 -10.15 13.43 8.00
CA ASP A 152 -11.27 14.23 8.42
C ASP A 152 -12.41 14.09 7.41
N PHE A 153 -13.44 13.38 7.82
CA PHE A 153 -14.64 13.17 6.99
C PHE A 153 -15.78 14.12 7.34
N SER A 154 -15.58 15.01 8.31
CA SER A 154 -16.67 15.86 8.83
C SER A 154 -17.07 16.97 7.86
N GLY A 155 -16.20 17.34 6.93
CA GLY A 155 -16.47 18.39 5.95
C GLY A 155 -16.96 17.89 4.60
N ALA A 156 -17.24 16.62 4.47
CA ALA A 156 -17.63 16.02 3.20
C ALA A 156 -19.10 16.30 2.87
#